data_a37c2d5f42cad64e6c4ed43c88efc88b
#
_entry.id   a37c2d5f42cad64e6c4ed43c88efc88b
#
_cell.length_a   1.000
_cell.length_b   1.000
_cell.length_c   1.000
_cell.angle_alpha   90.00
_cell.angle_beta   90.00
_cell.angle_gamma   90.00
#
_symmetry.space_group_name_H-M   'P 1'
#
loop_
_entity.id
_entity.type
_entity.pdbx_description
1 polymer ?
#
loop_
_entity_poly.entity_id
_entity_poly.type
_entity_poly.pdbx_seq_one_letter_code
_entity_poly.pdbx_strand_id
1 'polypeptide(L)'
;MSYKEEWTPEQRAQADVKCKALSDADTVKTDVAGKRNGTKTSRYRKDNAIPSNQDVDHTIDLQLGGPDDAINMNGLDKSVNRSLGKQINNLIKDLPEGTVLGKFTMK
;
A
#
# COMPACT_ATOMS: atom_id res chain seq x y z
N MET A 1 -11.20 -0.01 -6.56
CA MET A 1 -10.89 1.28 -5.88
C MET A 1 -11.06 2.43 -6.86
N SER A 2 -11.06 3.66 -6.37
CA SER A 2 -11.35 4.83 -7.20
C SER A 2 -10.19 5.82 -7.23
N TYR A 3 -9.93 6.40 -8.40
CA TYR A 3 -9.04 7.55 -8.51
C TYR A 3 -9.69 8.77 -7.85
N LYS A 4 -8.88 9.64 -7.28
CA LYS A 4 -9.36 10.99 -6.93
C LYS A 4 -9.42 11.84 -8.18
N GLU A 5 -10.45 12.68 -8.27
CA GLU A 5 -10.70 13.52 -9.44
C GLU A 5 -9.51 14.44 -9.75
N GLU A 6 -8.88 15.01 -8.72
CA GLU A 6 -7.75 15.92 -8.86
C GLU A 6 -6.41 15.25 -9.16
N TRP A 7 -6.34 13.92 -9.16
CA TRP A 7 -5.07 13.22 -9.43
C TRP A 7 -4.59 13.44 -10.85
N THR A 8 -3.28 13.70 -10.96
CA THR A 8 -2.59 13.79 -12.25
C THR A 8 -2.51 12.43 -12.92
N PRO A 9 -2.21 12.37 -14.24
CA PRO A 9 -1.95 11.09 -14.91
C PRO A 9 -0.85 10.26 -14.23
N GLU A 10 0.19 10.91 -13.69
CA GLU A 10 1.26 10.22 -12.96
C GLU A 10 0.76 9.57 -11.68
N GLN A 11 -0.07 10.28 -10.91
CA GLN A 11 -0.65 9.74 -9.69
C GLN A 11 -1.58 8.56 -10.00
N ARG A 12 -2.37 8.65 -11.08
CA ARG A 12 -3.23 7.54 -11.52
C ARG A 12 -2.41 6.34 -11.96
N ALA A 13 -1.29 6.55 -12.65
CA ALA A 13 -0.38 5.48 -13.04
C ALA A 13 0.22 4.78 -11.82
N GLN A 14 0.60 5.54 -10.79
CA GLN A 14 1.10 4.95 -9.54
C GLN A 14 0.05 4.08 -8.85
N ALA A 15 -1.21 4.53 -8.83
CA ALA A 15 -2.32 3.74 -8.29
C ALA A 15 -2.50 2.44 -9.07
N ASP A 16 -2.41 2.49 -10.40
CA ASP A 16 -2.52 1.30 -11.26
C ASP A 16 -1.39 0.31 -10.99
N VAL A 17 -0.17 0.78 -10.83
CA VAL A 17 1.00 -0.06 -10.50
C VAL A 17 0.80 -0.75 -9.14
N LYS A 18 0.30 -0.01 -8.15
CA LYS A 18 -0.01 -0.56 -6.83
C LYS A 18 -1.06 -1.68 -6.93
N CYS A 19 -2.15 -1.42 -7.66
CA CYS A 19 -3.20 -2.43 -7.86
C CYS A 19 -2.68 -3.68 -8.56
N LYS A 20 -1.80 -3.52 -9.55
CA LYS A 20 -1.20 -4.66 -10.23
C LYS A 20 -0.33 -5.48 -9.28
N ALA A 21 0.49 -4.84 -8.47
CA ALA A 21 1.33 -5.53 -7.49
C ALA A 21 0.49 -6.32 -6.49
N LEU A 22 -0.59 -5.73 -5.98
CA LEU A 22 -1.49 -6.40 -5.04
C LEU A 22 -2.22 -7.58 -5.69
N SER A 23 -2.66 -7.40 -6.95
CA SER A 23 -3.36 -8.45 -7.68
C SER A 23 -2.46 -9.65 -7.96
N ASP A 24 -1.20 -9.38 -8.34
CA ASP A 24 -0.24 -10.42 -8.68
C ASP A 24 0.28 -11.18 -7.45
N ALA A 25 0.15 -10.61 -6.27
CA ALA A 25 0.70 -11.16 -5.03
C ALA A 25 -0.23 -12.18 -4.33
N ASP A 26 -1.45 -12.38 -4.81
CA ASP A 26 -2.43 -13.26 -4.15
C ASP A 26 -2.54 -12.96 -2.65
N THR A 27 -2.90 -11.73 -2.33
CA THR A 27 -2.86 -11.21 -0.97
C THR A 27 -3.87 -11.88 -0.03
N VAL A 28 -3.58 -11.81 1.27
CA VAL A 28 -4.41 -12.41 2.32
C VAL A 28 -4.67 -11.37 3.39
N LYS A 29 -5.93 -11.20 3.78
CA LYS A 29 -6.26 -10.29 4.90
C LYS A 29 -5.53 -10.74 6.16
N THR A 30 -4.77 -9.81 6.76
CA THR A 30 -3.88 -10.09 7.88
C THR A 30 -4.08 -9.06 8.99
N ASP A 31 -4.09 -9.50 10.24
CA ASP A 31 -4.06 -8.61 11.38
C ASP A 31 -2.68 -7.94 11.45
N VAL A 32 -2.66 -6.62 11.47
CA VAL A 32 -1.43 -5.83 11.50
C VAL A 32 -0.98 -5.44 12.90
N ALA A 33 -1.72 -5.83 13.93
CA ALA A 33 -1.36 -5.51 15.30
C ALA A 33 0.03 -6.06 15.62
N GLY A 34 0.95 -5.18 16.02
CA GLY A 34 2.32 -5.54 16.36
C GLY A 34 3.25 -5.78 15.17
N LYS A 35 2.76 -5.76 13.93
CA LYS A 35 3.62 -5.95 12.74
C LYS A 35 4.42 -4.70 12.37
N ARG A 36 3.84 -3.53 12.56
CA ARG A 36 4.46 -2.28 12.11
C ARG A 36 5.56 -1.84 13.06
N ASN A 37 6.71 -1.52 12.48
CA ASN A 37 7.83 -0.94 13.19
C ASN A 37 8.26 0.35 12.50
N GLY A 38 7.94 1.50 13.11
CA GLY A 38 8.25 2.82 12.55
C GLY A 38 9.73 3.05 12.30
N THR A 39 10.60 2.36 13.04
CA THR A 39 12.05 2.45 12.84
C THR A 39 12.46 1.96 11.46
N LYS A 40 11.84 0.88 10.96
CA LYS A 40 12.17 0.32 9.63
C LYS A 40 11.79 1.28 8.51
N THR A 41 10.60 1.89 8.59
CA THR A 41 10.19 2.87 7.59
C THR A 41 11.03 4.14 7.64
N SER A 42 11.38 4.61 8.83
CA SER A 42 12.26 5.78 8.99
C SER A 42 13.65 5.53 8.42
N ARG A 43 14.20 4.35 8.64
CA ARG A 43 15.50 3.95 8.09
C ARG A 43 15.44 3.89 6.57
N TYR A 44 14.39 3.29 6.00
CA TYR A 44 14.22 3.22 4.56
C TYR A 44 14.15 4.61 3.93
N ARG A 45 13.39 5.53 4.53
CA ARG A 45 13.30 6.91 4.05
C ARG A 45 14.66 7.58 3.99
N LYS A 46 15.46 7.41 5.03
CA LYS A 46 16.81 7.99 5.11
C LYS A 46 17.77 7.36 4.11
N ASP A 47 17.80 6.04 4.06
CA ASP A 47 18.75 5.29 3.22
C ASP A 47 18.48 5.47 1.73
N ASN A 48 17.22 5.72 1.36
CA ASN A 48 16.79 5.86 -0.04
C ASN A 48 16.43 7.29 -0.43
N ALA A 49 16.68 8.26 0.45
CA ALA A 49 16.41 9.69 0.21
C ALA A 49 14.99 9.94 -0.31
N ILE A 50 13.99 9.36 0.34
CA ILE A 50 12.59 9.52 -0.05
C ILE A 50 12.16 10.96 0.17
N PRO A 51 11.67 11.69 -0.87
CA PRO A 51 11.29 13.09 -0.74
C PRO A 51 10.10 13.29 0.20
N SER A 52 9.98 14.51 0.73
CA SER A 52 8.92 14.83 1.69
C SER A 52 7.50 14.76 1.13
N ASN A 53 7.35 14.83 -0.20
CA ASN A 53 6.04 14.70 -0.86
C ASN A 53 5.64 13.24 -1.11
N GLN A 54 6.45 12.29 -0.66
CA GLN A 54 6.16 10.86 -0.75
C GLN A 54 6.14 10.24 0.64
N ASP A 55 5.33 9.20 0.80
CA ASP A 55 5.38 8.32 1.95
C ASP A 55 6.25 7.11 1.64
N VAL A 56 6.77 6.45 2.67
CA VAL A 56 7.31 5.10 2.52
C VAL A 56 6.11 4.15 2.53
N ASP A 57 5.87 3.53 1.38
CA ASP A 57 4.77 2.58 1.18
C ASP A 57 5.29 1.14 1.30
N HIS A 58 4.48 0.28 1.90
CA HIS A 58 4.70 -1.16 1.77
C HIS A 58 4.07 -1.60 0.45
N THR A 59 4.87 -2.10 -0.49
CA THR A 59 4.42 -2.50 -1.83
C THR A 59 3.22 -3.43 -1.73
N ILE A 60 3.32 -4.45 -0.87
CA ILE A 60 2.17 -5.24 -0.44
C ILE A 60 1.83 -4.78 0.98
N ASP A 61 0.64 -4.24 1.17
CA ASP A 61 0.24 -3.67 2.45
C ASP A 61 0.36 -4.70 3.59
N LEU A 62 0.71 -4.21 4.77
CA LEU A 62 0.78 -5.07 5.96
C LEU A 62 -0.57 -5.75 6.23
N GLN A 63 -1.66 -5.03 6.03
CA GLN A 63 -3.02 -5.58 6.19
C GLN A 63 -3.39 -6.62 5.14
N LEU A 64 -2.56 -6.78 4.11
CA LEU A 64 -2.69 -7.77 3.05
C LEU A 64 -1.58 -8.82 3.08
N GLY A 65 -0.89 -8.94 4.19
CA GLY A 65 0.13 -9.97 4.40
C GLY A 65 1.54 -9.60 4.01
N GLY A 66 1.78 -8.37 3.57
CA GLY A 66 3.12 -7.92 3.23
C GLY A 66 4.03 -7.82 4.46
N PRO A 67 5.33 -8.11 4.32
CA PRO A 67 6.27 -7.98 5.44
C PRO A 67 6.64 -6.52 5.72
N ASP A 68 6.92 -6.22 6.98
CA ASP A 68 7.49 -4.93 7.38
C ASP A 68 9.02 -4.97 7.20
N ASP A 69 9.44 -4.94 5.95
CA ASP A 69 10.83 -5.13 5.56
C ASP A 69 11.18 -4.27 4.34
N ALA A 70 12.45 -3.88 4.22
CA ALA A 70 12.92 -2.98 3.16
C ALA A 70 12.61 -3.52 1.76
N ILE A 71 12.67 -4.82 1.54
CA ILE A 71 12.35 -5.42 0.24
C ILE A 71 10.90 -5.21 -0.19
N ASN A 72 10.03 -4.87 0.76
CA ASN A 72 8.61 -4.60 0.52
C ASN A 72 8.30 -3.11 0.67
N MET A 73 9.28 -2.24 0.52
CA MET A 73 9.09 -0.80 0.67
C MET A 73 9.44 -0.05 -0.60
N ASN A 74 8.75 1.07 -0.82
CA ASN A 74 9.02 2.00 -1.91
C ASN A 74 8.49 3.39 -1.55
N GLY A 75 9.00 4.41 -2.25
CA GLY A 75 8.41 5.74 -2.16
C GLY A 75 7.14 5.82 -2.99
N LEU A 76 6.09 6.41 -2.46
CA LEU A 76 4.83 6.59 -3.15
C LEU A 76 4.25 7.96 -2.83
N ASP A 77 3.67 8.63 -3.83
CA ASP A 77 2.99 9.91 -3.63
C ASP A 77 2.07 9.85 -2.41
N LYS A 78 2.12 10.87 -1.56
CA LYS A 78 1.34 10.90 -0.31
C LYS A 78 -0.15 10.73 -0.52
N SER A 79 -0.70 11.46 -1.48
CA SER A 79 -2.14 11.41 -1.75
C SER A 79 -2.56 10.02 -2.20
N VAL A 80 -1.78 9.42 -3.11
CA VAL A 80 -2.04 8.06 -3.61
C VAL A 80 -1.93 7.06 -2.47
N ASN A 81 -0.83 7.09 -1.72
CA ASN A 81 -0.60 6.15 -0.63
C ASN A 81 -1.72 6.16 0.41
N ARG A 82 -2.06 7.35 0.88
CA ARG A 82 -3.06 7.51 1.95
C ARG A 82 -4.47 7.17 1.49
N SER A 83 -4.81 7.55 0.25
CA SER A 83 -6.11 7.22 -0.32
C SER A 83 -6.27 5.73 -0.54
N LEU A 84 -5.29 5.07 -1.15
CA LEU A 84 -5.36 3.63 -1.40
C LEU A 84 -5.34 2.83 -0.10
N GLY A 85 -4.54 3.22 0.88
CA GLY A 85 -4.50 2.58 2.19
C GLY A 85 -5.86 2.58 2.87
N LYS A 86 -6.54 3.72 2.83
CA LYS A 86 -7.88 3.87 3.39
C LYS A 86 -8.91 3.05 2.61
N GLN A 87 -8.86 3.09 1.28
CA GLN A 87 -9.78 2.33 0.43
C GLN A 87 -9.61 0.83 0.65
N ILE A 88 -8.38 0.35 0.71
CA ILE A 88 -8.10 -1.06 0.99
C ILE A 88 -8.68 -1.46 2.34
N ASN A 89 -8.41 -0.67 3.39
CA ASN A 89 -8.94 -0.95 4.71
C ASN A 89 -10.48 -1.04 4.70
N ASN A 90 -11.14 -0.10 4.02
CA ASN A 90 -12.60 -0.11 3.93
C ASN A 90 -13.14 -1.34 3.19
N LEU A 91 -12.40 -1.83 2.18
CA LEU A 91 -12.82 -3.01 1.42
C LEU A 91 -12.68 -4.31 2.22
N ILE A 92 -11.70 -4.40 3.11
CA ILE A 92 -11.37 -5.66 3.79
C ILE A 92 -11.75 -5.70 5.26
N LYS A 93 -12.14 -4.58 5.86
CA LYS A 93 -12.35 -4.48 7.32
C LYS A 93 -13.34 -5.49 7.88
N ASP A 94 -14.36 -5.86 7.10
CA ASP A 94 -15.41 -6.78 7.52
C ASP A 94 -15.15 -8.23 7.10
N LEU A 95 -14.03 -8.50 6.44
CA LEU A 95 -13.63 -9.84 6.03
C LEU A 95 -12.89 -10.54 7.17
N PRO A 96 -13.07 -11.87 7.31
CA PRO A 96 -12.28 -12.63 8.28
C PRO A 96 -10.79 -12.59 7.95
N GLU A 97 -9.95 -12.62 8.99
CA GLU A 97 -8.52 -12.81 8.80
C GLU A 97 -8.28 -14.13 8.06
N GLY A 98 -7.32 -14.12 7.14
CA GLY A 98 -7.02 -15.26 6.30
C GLY A 98 -7.83 -15.30 4.99
N THR A 99 -8.75 -14.35 4.78
CA THR A 99 -9.46 -14.25 3.50
C THR A 99 -8.48 -13.96 2.38
N VAL A 100 -8.50 -14.79 1.34
CA VAL A 100 -7.67 -14.60 0.15
C VAL A 100 -8.33 -13.58 -0.77
N LEU A 101 -7.57 -12.56 -1.16
CA LEU A 101 -8.03 -11.51 -2.06
C LEU A 101 -7.51 -11.80 -3.47
N GLY A 102 -8.34 -11.56 -4.46
CA GLY A 102 -7.95 -11.70 -5.86
C GLY A 102 -7.43 -10.38 -6.44
N LYS A 103 -8.12 -9.86 -7.44
CA LYS A 103 -7.70 -8.66 -8.14
C LYS A 103 -8.13 -7.38 -7.43
N PHE A 104 -7.24 -6.41 -7.44
CA PHE A 104 -7.51 -5.02 -7.08
C PHE A 104 -7.55 -4.21 -8.37
N THR A 105 -8.58 -3.39 -8.57
CA THR A 105 -8.75 -2.58 -9.77
C THR A 105 -9.07 -1.13 -9.41
N MET A 106 -8.68 -0.22 -10.31
CA MET A 106 -9.06 1.19 -10.22
C MET A 106 -10.20 1.47 -11.21
N LYS A 107 -11.04 2.40 -10.84
CA LYS A 107 -12.15 2.84 -11.69
C LYS A 107 -12.04 4.33 -12.02
#